data_ca78ba32e6ea63234d70a3d7a4e9151e
#
_entry.id   ca78ba32e6ea63234d70a3d7a4e9151e
#
_cell.length_a   1.000
_cell.length_b   1.000
_cell.length_c   1.000
_cell.angle_alpha   90.00
_cell.angle_beta   90.00
_cell.angle_gamma   90.00
#
_symmetry.space_group_name_H-M   'P 1'
#
loop_
_entity.id
_entity.type
_entity.pdbx_description
1 polymer ?
#
loop_
_entity_poly.entity_id
_entity_poly.type
_entity_poly.pdbx_seq_one_letter_code
_entity_poly.pdbx_strand_id
1 'polypeptide(L)'
;MRLTYNTSVVGGGRLVTPYQSLPDRRIRLRIRTLIDEQPICEVDYNANHLRLNLALLHNQHAGDTPYEDICDIAGFEYSRRTQVKAFVTRALGSGNNTLLQGSEDSREKAMRACNSTGMSNKVFETIEYATLKRFPKLGLYKGWGLHAQNLEGQILKDVMLEGIKEGIVCLPVHDAIAIQQQHQDWAKEVMLETWQEHLDGVGTKVKVDLP
;
A
#
# COMPACT_ATOMS: atom_id res chain seq x y z
N MET A 1 19.87 6.86 -2.59
CA MET A 1 18.56 6.33 -3.03
C MET A 1 18.79 5.41 -4.23
N ARG A 2 18.09 4.28 -4.33
CA ARG A 2 18.18 3.33 -5.44
C ARG A 2 16.79 2.86 -5.83
N LEU A 3 16.50 2.85 -7.13
CA LEU A 3 15.32 2.17 -7.68
C LEU A 3 15.66 0.70 -7.91
N THR A 4 14.82 -0.19 -7.44
CA THR A 4 14.98 -1.64 -7.63
C THR A 4 13.86 -2.16 -8.51
N TYR A 5 14.20 -2.58 -9.70
CA TYR A 5 13.30 -3.20 -10.66
C TYR A 5 13.44 -4.73 -10.62
N ASN A 6 12.36 -5.43 -10.95
CA ASN A 6 12.32 -6.86 -11.06
C ASN A 6 12.05 -7.22 -12.53
N THR A 7 12.94 -7.92 -13.20
CA THR A 7 12.85 -8.40 -14.59
C THR A 7 12.59 -7.36 -15.69
N SER A 8 11.90 -6.25 -15.40
CA SER A 8 11.63 -5.18 -16.38
C SER A 8 11.39 -3.84 -15.70
N VAL A 9 11.47 -2.74 -16.44
CA VAL A 9 11.22 -1.36 -15.93
C VAL A 9 9.76 -1.10 -15.56
N VAL A 10 8.84 -1.99 -15.92
CA VAL A 10 7.42 -1.93 -15.53
C VAL A 10 7.06 -2.85 -14.36
N GLY A 11 8.02 -3.61 -13.87
CA GLY A 11 7.84 -4.51 -12.72
C GLY A 11 8.80 -4.17 -11.58
N GLY A 12 8.30 -3.79 -10.41
CA GLY A 12 9.08 -3.26 -9.30
C GLY A 12 9.27 -1.75 -9.41
N GLY A 13 10.49 -1.24 -9.20
CA GLY A 13 10.74 0.22 -9.22
C GLY A 13 10.54 0.88 -7.86
N ARG A 14 10.52 0.08 -6.78
CA ARG A 14 10.44 0.58 -5.42
C ARG A 14 11.68 1.41 -5.08
N LEU A 15 11.45 2.58 -4.51
CA LEU A 15 12.50 3.41 -3.95
C LEU A 15 13.08 2.74 -2.70
N VAL A 16 14.40 2.59 -2.65
CA VAL A 16 15.11 1.97 -1.52
C VAL A 16 16.10 2.97 -0.93
N THR A 17 16.00 3.20 0.36
CA THR A 17 16.88 4.07 1.14
C THR A 17 17.38 3.36 2.39
N PRO A 18 18.54 3.77 2.94
CA PRO A 18 18.98 3.26 4.25
C PRO A 18 17.98 3.55 5.37
N TYR A 19 17.26 4.67 5.30
CA TYR A 19 16.27 5.07 6.27
C TYR A 19 15.18 4.02 6.47
N GLN A 20 14.60 3.47 5.39
CA GLN A 20 13.53 2.45 5.51
C GLN A 20 14.02 1.13 6.16
N SER A 21 15.33 0.90 6.21
CA SER A 21 15.92 -0.29 6.85
C SER A 21 16.09 -0.14 8.35
N LEU A 22 15.87 1.03 8.92
CA LEU A 22 15.94 1.25 10.36
C LEU A 22 14.88 0.43 11.09
N PRO A 23 15.22 -0.18 12.25
CA PRO A 23 14.28 -0.96 13.04
C PRO A 23 13.09 -0.11 13.49
N ASP A 24 11.87 -0.56 13.16
CA ASP A 24 10.65 0.19 13.50
C ASP A 24 9.65 -0.60 14.34
N ARG A 25 9.38 -1.86 14.02
CA ARG A 25 8.28 -2.64 14.60
C ARG A 25 8.27 -2.72 16.14
N ARG A 26 9.44 -2.75 16.79
CA ARG A 26 9.54 -2.90 18.26
C ARG A 26 9.98 -1.62 18.95
N ILE A 27 11.01 -0.98 18.42
CA ILE A 27 11.66 0.17 19.08
C ILE A 27 11.31 1.50 18.45
N ARG A 28 10.58 1.49 17.34
CA ARG A 28 10.15 2.69 16.61
C ARG A 28 11.33 3.65 16.33
N LEU A 29 12.50 3.10 15.99
CA LEU A 29 13.70 3.92 15.78
C LEU A 29 13.55 4.81 14.55
N ARG A 30 12.90 4.28 13.49
CA ARG A 30 12.72 5.01 12.24
C ARG A 30 11.98 6.33 12.46
N ILE A 31 10.82 6.28 13.09
CA ILE A 31 9.98 7.47 13.32
C ILE A 31 10.58 8.46 14.34
N ARG A 32 11.59 8.03 15.12
CA ARG A 32 12.34 8.88 16.06
C ARG A 32 13.60 9.53 15.46
N THR A 33 13.87 9.28 14.19
CA THR A 33 14.95 9.94 13.46
C THR A 33 14.62 11.43 13.33
N LEU A 34 15.66 12.25 13.24
CA LEU A 34 15.52 13.70 13.01
C LEU A 34 15.95 14.02 11.57
N ILE A 35 15.31 15.01 10.98
CA ILE A 35 15.78 15.70 9.76
C ILE A 35 16.17 17.12 10.16
N ASP A 36 17.44 17.48 10.00
CA ASP A 36 17.97 18.78 10.40
C ASP A 36 17.58 19.15 11.85
N GLU A 37 17.81 18.20 12.77
CA GLU A 37 17.51 18.30 14.20
C GLU A 37 16.02 18.46 14.55
N GLN A 38 15.12 18.37 13.56
CA GLN A 38 13.68 18.49 13.76
C GLN A 38 13.01 17.11 13.78
N PRO A 39 11.97 16.91 14.62
CA PRO A 39 11.20 15.68 14.65
C PRO A 39 10.47 15.45 13.32
N ILE A 40 10.31 14.17 12.98
CA ILE A 40 9.65 13.76 11.74
C ILE A 40 8.27 13.17 11.98
N CYS A 41 7.48 13.11 10.91
CA CYS A 41 6.31 12.24 10.80
C CYS A 41 6.44 11.38 9.53
N GLU A 42 5.75 10.23 9.51
CA GLU A 42 5.54 9.43 8.30
C GLU A 42 4.11 9.65 7.80
N VAL A 43 3.97 10.04 6.53
CA VAL A 43 2.67 10.14 5.84
C VAL A 43 2.57 8.98 4.86
N ASP A 44 1.55 8.12 5.02
CA ASP A 44 1.43 6.82 4.37
C ASP A 44 0.06 6.68 3.68
N TYR A 45 0.03 6.13 2.46
CA TYR A 45 -1.22 5.83 1.77
C TYR A 45 -2.00 4.72 2.48
N ASN A 46 -3.27 4.99 2.77
CA ASN A 46 -4.15 4.02 3.41
C ASN A 46 -4.63 2.97 2.40
N ALA A 47 -4.52 1.68 2.75
CA ALA A 47 -4.97 0.55 1.91
C ALA A 47 -4.45 0.60 0.46
N ASN A 48 -3.21 1.05 0.28
CA ASN A 48 -2.62 1.46 -0.98
C ASN A 48 -2.85 0.46 -2.13
N HIS A 49 -2.38 -0.80 -2.04
CA HIS A 49 -2.51 -1.80 -3.11
C HIS A 49 -3.96 -2.07 -3.53
N LEU A 50 -4.90 -2.09 -2.57
CA LEU A 50 -6.33 -2.26 -2.85
C LEU A 50 -6.86 -1.06 -3.65
N ARG A 51 -6.53 0.16 -3.20
CA ARG A 51 -6.96 1.40 -3.84
C ARG A 51 -6.37 1.56 -5.23
N LEU A 52 -5.06 1.30 -5.40
CA LEU A 52 -4.39 1.31 -6.69
C LEU A 52 -5.04 0.35 -7.69
N ASN A 53 -5.35 -0.89 -7.26
CA ASN A 53 -5.97 -1.87 -8.12
C ASN A 53 -7.35 -1.43 -8.61
N LEU A 54 -8.21 -0.94 -7.70
CA LEU A 54 -9.54 -0.45 -8.06
C LEU A 54 -9.51 0.81 -8.90
N ALA A 55 -8.63 1.76 -8.56
CA ALA A 55 -8.52 3.02 -9.29
C ALA A 55 -8.01 2.79 -10.72
N LEU A 56 -6.86 2.13 -10.88
CA LEU A 56 -6.22 1.95 -12.18
C LEU A 56 -7.03 1.06 -13.12
N LEU A 57 -7.56 -0.07 -12.63
CA LEU A 57 -8.22 -1.04 -13.50
C LEU A 57 -9.72 -0.75 -13.71
N HIS A 58 -10.34 0.01 -12.82
CA HIS A 58 -11.80 0.14 -12.79
C HIS A 58 -12.30 1.57 -12.59
N ASN A 59 -11.41 2.54 -12.47
CA ASN A 59 -11.72 3.94 -12.13
C ASN A 59 -12.67 4.02 -10.93
N GLN A 60 -12.39 3.23 -9.88
CA GLN A 60 -13.28 3.04 -8.74
C GLN A 60 -12.61 3.45 -7.43
N HIS A 61 -13.30 4.27 -6.65
CA HIS A 61 -12.92 4.61 -5.28
C HIS A 61 -13.22 3.45 -4.31
N ALA A 62 -12.29 3.15 -3.39
CA ALA A 62 -12.45 2.03 -2.46
C ALA A 62 -13.34 2.31 -1.24
N GLY A 63 -13.83 3.52 -1.07
CA GLY A 63 -14.50 3.97 0.16
C GLY A 63 -13.50 4.41 1.24
N ASP A 64 -14.01 4.78 2.40
CA ASP A 64 -13.19 5.34 3.48
C ASP A 64 -12.45 4.27 4.27
N THR A 65 -13.13 3.18 4.57
CA THR A 65 -12.71 2.12 5.50
C THR A 65 -12.76 0.74 4.84
N PRO A 66 -12.00 0.51 3.73
CA PRO A 66 -12.20 -0.67 2.89
C PRO A 66 -11.94 -2.00 3.61
N TYR A 67 -11.05 -2.04 4.60
CA TYR A 67 -10.79 -3.26 5.36
C TYR A 67 -11.84 -3.50 6.46
N GLU A 68 -12.35 -2.44 7.05
CA GLU A 68 -13.43 -2.48 8.01
C GLU A 68 -14.75 -2.91 7.33
N ASP A 69 -15.03 -2.38 6.14
CA ASP A 69 -16.18 -2.80 5.31
C ASP A 69 -16.14 -4.32 5.03
N ILE A 70 -14.93 -4.87 4.78
CA ILE A 70 -14.76 -6.31 4.59
C ILE A 70 -14.99 -7.06 5.91
N CYS A 71 -14.54 -6.52 7.06
CA CYS A 71 -14.81 -7.13 8.37
C CYS A 71 -16.32 -7.22 8.62
N ASP A 72 -17.07 -6.15 8.37
CA ASP A 72 -18.52 -6.10 8.56
C ASP A 72 -19.24 -7.18 7.73
N ILE A 73 -18.88 -7.30 6.46
CA ILE A 73 -19.46 -8.34 5.57
C ILE A 73 -19.08 -9.74 6.02
N ALA A 74 -17.87 -9.94 6.54
CA ALA A 74 -17.37 -11.20 7.06
C ALA A 74 -17.98 -11.58 8.43
N GLY A 75 -18.68 -10.66 9.10
CA GLY A 75 -19.13 -10.83 10.47
C GLY A 75 -17.98 -10.88 11.48
N PHE A 76 -16.91 -10.14 11.23
CA PHE A 76 -15.73 -10.09 12.07
C PHE A 76 -15.65 -8.77 12.83
N GLU A 77 -15.14 -8.84 14.06
CA GLU A 77 -14.70 -7.64 14.78
C GLU A 77 -13.49 -6.98 14.11
N TYR A 78 -13.33 -5.69 14.28
CA TYR A 78 -12.22 -4.91 13.69
C TYR A 78 -10.83 -5.29 14.23
N SER A 79 -10.76 -6.05 15.31
CA SER A 79 -9.54 -6.72 15.79
C SER A 79 -8.92 -7.64 14.70
N ARG A 80 -9.74 -8.14 13.76
CA ARG A 80 -9.31 -8.94 12.61
C ARG A 80 -8.92 -8.15 11.37
N ARG A 81 -8.97 -6.83 11.40
CA ARG A 81 -8.56 -5.95 10.30
C ARG A 81 -7.16 -6.28 9.76
N THR A 82 -6.23 -6.63 10.64
CA THR A 82 -4.87 -7.03 10.23
C THR A 82 -4.88 -8.31 9.39
N GLN A 83 -5.75 -9.26 9.69
CA GLN A 83 -5.92 -10.48 8.89
C GLN A 83 -6.52 -10.16 7.52
N VAL A 84 -7.53 -9.29 7.46
CA VAL A 84 -8.13 -8.80 6.20
C VAL A 84 -7.07 -8.11 5.34
N LYS A 85 -6.29 -7.17 5.89
CA LYS A 85 -5.18 -6.53 5.20
C LYS A 85 -4.17 -7.55 4.67
N ALA A 86 -3.80 -8.53 5.49
CA ALA A 86 -2.85 -9.58 5.12
C ALA A 86 -3.37 -10.44 3.96
N PHE A 87 -4.66 -10.82 3.99
CA PHE A 87 -5.31 -11.53 2.90
C PHE A 87 -5.28 -10.72 1.61
N VAL A 88 -5.81 -9.50 1.62
CA VAL A 88 -5.92 -8.66 0.42
C VAL A 88 -4.54 -8.43 -0.21
N THR A 89 -3.53 -8.09 0.59
CA THR A 89 -2.17 -7.85 0.07
C THR A 89 -1.58 -9.10 -0.59
N ARG A 90 -1.75 -10.29 0.03
CA ARG A 90 -1.24 -11.55 -0.52
C ARG A 90 -2.01 -12.01 -1.75
N ALA A 91 -3.34 -11.88 -1.73
CA ALA A 91 -4.19 -12.26 -2.84
C ALA A 91 -3.98 -11.36 -4.08
N LEU A 92 -3.75 -10.06 -3.89
CA LEU A 92 -3.37 -9.16 -4.98
C LEU A 92 -1.97 -9.45 -5.52
N GLY A 93 -1.01 -9.77 -4.63
CA GLY A 93 0.37 -10.06 -5.02
C GLY A 93 0.58 -11.45 -5.62
N SER A 94 -0.35 -12.38 -5.41
CA SER A 94 -0.24 -13.77 -5.87
C SER A 94 -0.62 -13.90 -7.35
N GLY A 95 0.21 -14.54 -8.16
CA GLY A 95 -0.03 -14.76 -9.59
C GLY A 95 1.23 -14.57 -10.43
N ASN A 96 1.05 -14.65 -11.75
CA ASN A 96 2.15 -14.64 -12.72
C ASN A 96 2.38 -13.28 -13.39
N ASN A 97 1.97 -12.18 -12.78
CA ASN A 97 2.12 -10.81 -13.34
C ASN A 97 1.44 -10.55 -14.69
N THR A 98 0.49 -11.36 -15.09
CA THR A 98 -0.17 -11.19 -16.39
C THR A 98 -1.34 -10.23 -16.37
N LEU A 99 -1.83 -9.84 -15.20
CA LEU A 99 -3.03 -9.01 -14.97
C LEU A 99 -4.35 -9.55 -15.60
N LEU A 100 -4.25 -10.58 -16.42
CA LEU A 100 -5.37 -11.05 -17.26
C LEU A 100 -6.21 -12.11 -16.57
N GLN A 101 -5.58 -13.08 -15.90
CA GLN A 101 -6.29 -14.19 -15.26
C GLN A 101 -5.60 -14.63 -13.96
N GLY A 102 -6.39 -14.75 -12.87
CA GLY A 102 -5.98 -15.50 -11.70
C GLY A 102 -6.05 -17.00 -11.98
N SER A 103 -5.25 -17.79 -11.27
CA SER A 103 -5.26 -19.25 -11.34
C SER A 103 -5.53 -19.87 -9.98
N GLU A 104 -6.01 -21.12 -9.96
CA GLU A 104 -6.19 -21.88 -8.71
C GLU A 104 -4.86 -22.03 -7.95
N ASP A 105 -3.76 -22.28 -8.66
CA ASP A 105 -2.42 -22.33 -8.06
C ASP A 105 -2.05 -20.98 -7.37
N SER A 106 -2.43 -19.83 -7.94
CA SER A 106 -2.20 -18.52 -7.34
C SER A 106 -3.03 -18.31 -6.08
N ARG A 107 -4.27 -18.79 -6.06
CA ARG A 107 -5.14 -18.78 -4.88
C ARG A 107 -4.55 -19.64 -3.76
N GLU A 108 -4.12 -20.85 -4.08
CA GLU A 108 -3.47 -21.75 -3.12
C GLU A 108 -2.17 -21.18 -2.55
N LYS A 109 -1.36 -20.51 -3.38
CA LYS A 109 -0.15 -19.78 -2.90
C LYS A 109 -0.50 -18.69 -1.90
N ALA A 110 -1.55 -17.90 -2.19
CA ALA A 110 -2.03 -16.87 -1.27
C ALA A 110 -2.53 -17.49 0.04
N MET A 111 -3.29 -18.59 -0.03
CA MET A 111 -3.81 -19.30 1.14
C MET A 111 -2.68 -19.87 2.00
N ARG A 112 -1.69 -20.56 1.41
CA ARG A 112 -0.50 -21.03 2.14
C ARG A 112 0.25 -19.90 2.83
N ALA A 113 0.42 -18.75 2.15
CA ALA A 113 1.07 -17.57 2.72
C ALA A 113 0.27 -16.95 3.87
N CYS A 114 -1.06 -16.99 3.84
CA CYS A 114 -1.91 -16.56 4.94
C CYS A 114 -1.84 -17.55 6.11
N ASN A 115 -1.87 -18.85 5.83
CA ASN A 115 -1.82 -19.90 6.85
C ASN A 115 -0.50 -19.89 7.62
N SER A 116 0.63 -19.58 6.97
CA SER A 116 1.93 -19.47 7.63
C SER A 116 1.98 -18.36 8.70
N THR A 117 1.00 -17.47 8.73
CA THR A 117 0.85 -16.41 9.74
C THR A 117 -0.32 -16.66 10.70
N GLY A 118 -0.82 -17.90 10.76
CA GLY A 118 -1.86 -18.32 11.71
C GLY A 118 -3.31 -18.10 11.25
N MET A 119 -3.55 -17.79 9.96
CA MET A 119 -4.91 -17.74 9.42
C MET A 119 -5.38 -19.15 9.05
N SER A 120 -6.55 -19.57 9.53
CA SER A 120 -7.14 -20.86 9.10
C SER A 120 -7.77 -20.75 7.72
N ASN A 121 -7.93 -21.89 7.01
CA ASN A 121 -8.59 -21.93 5.70
C ASN A 121 -10.00 -21.34 5.77
N LYS A 122 -10.77 -21.68 6.80
CA LYS A 122 -12.13 -21.13 6.98
C LYS A 122 -12.13 -19.59 7.08
N VAL A 123 -11.18 -19.03 7.80
CA VAL A 123 -11.02 -17.55 7.91
C VAL A 123 -10.61 -16.96 6.56
N PHE A 124 -9.69 -17.60 5.86
CA PHE A 124 -9.27 -17.18 4.53
C PHE A 124 -10.46 -17.12 3.56
N GLU A 125 -11.25 -18.19 3.47
CA GLU A 125 -12.43 -18.28 2.59
C GLU A 125 -13.52 -17.27 2.96
N THR A 126 -13.72 -17.03 4.25
CA THR A 126 -14.67 -16.01 4.73
C THR A 126 -14.24 -14.60 4.31
N ILE A 127 -12.95 -14.26 4.46
CA ILE A 127 -12.42 -12.96 4.03
C ILE A 127 -12.46 -12.84 2.51
N GLU A 128 -12.13 -13.90 1.78
CA GLU A 128 -12.19 -13.94 0.32
C GLU A 128 -13.59 -13.61 -0.19
N TYR A 129 -14.60 -14.33 0.34
CA TYR A 129 -16.02 -14.08 0.01
C TYR A 129 -16.42 -12.63 0.31
N ALA A 130 -16.12 -12.14 1.51
CA ALA A 130 -16.45 -10.78 1.92
C ALA A 130 -15.75 -9.73 1.04
N THR A 131 -14.48 -9.97 0.67
CA THR A 131 -13.70 -9.09 -0.21
C THR A 131 -14.33 -9.01 -1.59
N LEU A 132 -14.67 -10.15 -2.21
CA LEU A 132 -15.29 -10.20 -3.54
C LEU A 132 -16.71 -9.64 -3.52
N LYS A 133 -17.44 -9.80 -2.43
CA LYS A 133 -18.75 -9.19 -2.24
C LYS A 133 -18.69 -7.66 -2.15
N ARG A 134 -17.69 -7.13 -1.46
CA ARG A 134 -17.46 -5.68 -1.33
C ARG A 134 -16.87 -5.06 -2.59
N PHE A 135 -15.93 -5.78 -3.21
CA PHE A 135 -15.15 -5.32 -4.37
C PHE A 135 -15.14 -6.40 -5.47
N PRO A 136 -16.26 -6.59 -6.18
CA PRO A 136 -16.40 -7.70 -7.15
C PRO A 136 -15.43 -7.61 -8.35
N LYS A 137 -14.87 -6.43 -8.60
CA LYS A 137 -13.90 -6.19 -9.68
C LYS A 137 -12.43 -6.29 -9.23
N LEU A 138 -12.17 -6.49 -7.93
CA LEU A 138 -10.80 -6.54 -7.41
C LEU A 138 -10.02 -7.69 -8.03
N GLY A 139 -8.85 -7.39 -8.59
CA GLY A 139 -8.01 -8.33 -9.34
C GLY A 139 -7.22 -9.31 -8.48
N LEU A 140 -7.92 -10.13 -7.65
CA LEU A 140 -7.26 -11.15 -6.82
C LEU A 140 -6.55 -12.20 -7.69
N TYR A 141 -5.42 -12.70 -7.21
CA TYR A 141 -4.63 -13.81 -7.78
C TYR A 141 -4.05 -13.56 -9.18
N LYS A 142 -3.98 -12.31 -9.62
CA LYS A 142 -3.47 -11.91 -10.94
C LYS A 142 -2.01 -11.44 -10.95
N GLY A 143 -1.30 -11.49 -9.81
CA GLY A 143 0.09 -11.06 -9.73
C GLY A 143 0.29 -9.55 -9.79
N TRP A 144 -0.67 -8.79 -9.32
CA TRP A 144 -0.68 -7.33 -9.34
C TRP A 144 0.47 -6.67 -8.57
N GLY A 145 1.08 -7.36 -7.60
CA GLY A 145 2.01 -6.76 -6.63
C GLY A 145 3.18 -5.98 -7.24
N LEU A 146 3.80 -6.47 -8.32
CA LEU A 146 4.92 -5.77 -8.96
C LEU A 146 4.48 -4.51 -9.73
N HIS A 147 3.28 -4.53 -10.30
CA HIS A 147 2.69 -3.35 -10.95
C HIS A 147 2.33 -2.29 -9.92
N ALA A 148 1.74 -2.69 -8.79
CA ALA A 148 1.48 -1.78 -7.68
C ALA A 148 2.77 -1.12 -7.18
N GLN A 149 3.83 -1.90 -6.96
CA GLN A 149 5.13 -1.36 -6.54
C GLN A 149 5.75 -0.39 -7.54
N ASN A 150 5.55 -0.63 -8.85
CA ASN A 150 6.02 0.28 -9.88
C ASN A 150 5.28 1.63 -9.81
N LEU A 151 3.96 1.58 -9.74
CA LEU A 151 3.12 2.77 -9.65
C LEU A 151 3.35 3.54 -8.35
N GLU A 152 3.47 2.85 -7.21
CA GLU A 152 3.90 3.45 -5.94
C GLU A 152 5.20 4.24 -6.09
N GLY A 153 6.20 3.61 -6.73
CA GLY A 153 7.49 4.24 -6.94
C GLY A 153 7.42 5.49 -7.83
N GLN A 154 6.54 5.49 -8.83
CA GLN A 154 6.32 6.67 -9.70
C GLN A 154 5.62 7.79 -8.93
N ILE A 155 4.53 7.50 -8.23
CA ILE A 155 3.80 8.47 -7.42
C ILE A 155 4.73 9.11 -6.38
N LEU A 156 5.45 8.28 -5.60
CA LEU A 156 6.36 8.81 -4.58
C LEU A 156 7.53 9.59 -5.16
N LYS A 157 8.02 9.21 -6.33
CA LYS A 157 9.06 9.98 -7.03
C LYS A 157 8.56 11.40 -7.32
N ASP A 158 7.33 11.53 -7.81
CA ASP A 158 6.79 12.82 -8.17
C ASP A 158 6.47 13.66 -6.92
N VAL A 159 5.95 13.06 -5.84
CA VAL A 159 5.85 13.71 -4.51
C VAL A 159 7.21 14.25 -4.04
N MET A 160 8.28 13.46 -4.17
CA MET A 160 9.62 13.89 -3.77
C MET A 160 10.17 15.02 -4.66
N LEU A 161 9.83 15.04 -5.94
CA LEU A 161 10.20 16.12 -6.85
C LEU A 161 9.52 17.44 -6.47
N GLU A 162 8.26 17.40 -6.04
CA GLU A 162 7.58 18.58 -5.48
C GLU A 162 8.29 19.04 -4.18
N GLY A 163 8.65 18.11 -3.30
CA GLY A 163 9.43 18.45 -2.10
C GLY A 163 10.75 19.15 -2.42
N ILE A 164 11.47 18.72 -3.45
CA ILE A 164 12.71 19.37 -3.90
C ILE A 164 12.45 20.82 -4.33
N LYS A 165 11.34 21.10 -5.03
CA LYS A 165 11.00 22.47 -5.46
C LYS A 165 10.74 23.39 -4.26
N GLU A 166 10.14 22.87 -3.20
CA GLU A 166 9.83 23.60 -1.96
C GLU A 166 10.98 23.57 -0.93
N GLY A 167 12.11 22.91 -1.23
CA GLY A 167 13.22 22.75 -0.29
C GLY A 167 12.89 21.80 0.88
N ILE A 168 11.89 20.93 0.74
CA ILE A 168 11.45 19.97 1.76
C ILE A 168 12.14 18.62 1.55
N VAL A 169 12.81 18.11 2.59
CA VAL A 169 13.44 16.79 2.55
C VAL A 169 12.39 15.69 2.72
N CYS A 170 12.23 14.85 1.70
CA CYS A 170 11.33 13.70 1.69
C CYS A 170 12.14 12.40 1.69
N LEU A 171 11.96 11.53 2.67
CA LEU A 171 12.58 10.20 2.75
C LEU A 171 11.53 9.12 2.43
N PRO A 172 11.64 8.40 1.30
CA PRO A 172 10.64 7.41 0.93
C PRO A 172 10.75 6.14 1.78
N VAL A 173 9.59 5.60 2.18
CA VAL A 173 9.44 4.34 2.92
C VAL A 173 8.27 3.56 2.34
N HIS A 174 8.53 2.62 1.45
CA HIS A 174 7.49 1.85 0.76
C HIS A 174 6.48 2.75 0.04
N ASP A 175 5.27 2.87 0.57
CA ASP A 175 4.15 3.70 0.11
C ASP A 175 3.96 4.96 0.98
N ALA A 176 5.00 5.35 1.72
CA ALA A 176 5.01 6.51 2.61
C ALA A 176 6.20 7.44 2.35
N ILE A 177 6.12 8.65 2.85
CA ILE A 177 7.25 9.56 3.00
C ILE A 177 7.43 9.95 4.46
N ALA A 178 8.70 10.05 4.90
CA ALA A 178 9.04 10.69 6.15
C ALA A 178 9.57 12.10 5.87
N ILE A 179 9.06 13.06 6.63
CA ILE A 179 9.34 14.48 6.51
C ILE A 179 9.40 15.14 7.89
N GLN A 180 9.91 16.35 7.99
CA GLN A 180 9.77 17.13 9.22
C GLN A 180 8.30 17.38 9.55
N GLN A 181 7.90 17.28 10.83
CA GLN A 181 6.48 17.40 11.26
C GLN A 181 5.82 18.71 10.83
N GLN A 182 6.58 19.80 10.77
CA GLN A 182 6.07 21.12 10.33
C GLN A 182 5.50 21.11 8.90
N HIS A 183 5.92 20.15 8.04
CA HIS A 183 5.48 20.02 6.66
C HIS A 183 4.37 18.95 6.49
N GLN A 184 3.78 18.47 7.60
CA GLN A 184 2.80 17.40 7.59
C GLN A 184 1.61 17.69 6.66
N ASP A 185 1.06 18.90 6.71
CA ASP A 185 -0.13 19.25 5.92
C ASP A 185 0.20 19.40 4.44
N TRP A 186 1.35 20.00 4.12
CA TRP A 186 1.91 19.98 2.76
C TRP A 186 2.02 18.55 2.20
N ALA A 187 2.59 17.63 2.98
CA ALA A 187 2.75 16.25 2.52
C ALA A 187 1.42 15.54 2.25
N LYS A 188 0.42 15.75 3.11
CA LYS A 188 -0.94 15.21 2.87
C LYS A 188 -1.51 15.72 1.56
N GLU A 189 -1.44 17.03 1.33
CA GLU A 189 -1.98 17.69 0.14
C GLU A 189 -1.28 17.15 -1.12
N VAL A 190 0.04 17.26 -1.19
CA VAL A 190 0.82 16.82 -2.37
C VAL A 190 0.69 15.33 -2.63
N MET A 191 0.65 14.47 -1.60
CA MET A 191 0.43 13.04 -1.79
C MET A 191 -0.97 12.75 -2.37
N LEU A 192 -2.01 13.46 -1.93
CA LEU A 192 -3.37 13.28 -2.46
C LEU A 192 -3.49 13.78 -3.89
N GLU A 193 -2.92 14.94 -4.21
CA GLU A 193 -2.92 15.53 -5.55
C GLU A 193 -2.15 14.64 -6.53
N THR A 194 -0.90 14.27 -6.21
CA THR A 194 -0.09 13.40 -7.07
C THR A 194 -0.74 12.05 -7.32
N TRP A 195 -1.42 11.48 -6.30
CA TRP A 195 -2.21 10.27 -6.49
C TRP A 195 -3.32 10.48 -7.52
N GLN A 196 -4.10 11.56 -7.42
CA GLN A 196 -5.20 11.84 -8.33
C GLN A 196 -4.71 12.07 -9.77
N GLU A 197 -3.57 12.73 -9.94
CA GLU A 197 -2.93 12.95 -11.25
C GLU A 197 -2.57 11.62 -11.93
N HIS A 198 -2.04 10.65 -11.18
CA HIS A 198 -1.70 9.33 -11.70
C HIS A 198 -2.90 8.40 -11.95
N LEU A 199 -4.05 8.70 -11.37
CA LEU A 199 -5.21 7.80 -11.31
C LEU A 199 -6.52 8.46 -11.76
N ASP A 200 -6.43 9.29 -12.79
CA ASP A 200 -7.58 9.91 -13.49
C ASP A 200 -8.61 10.56 -12.53
N GLY A 201 -8.13 11.21 -11.47
CA GLY A 201 -8.95 11.89 -10.48
C GLY A 201 -9.57 11.00 -9.39
N VAL A 202 -9.29 9.69 -9.38
CA VAL A 202 -9.77 8.80 -8.31
C VAL A 202 -9.07 9.13 -7.00
N GLY A 203 -9.82 9.50 -5.98
CA GLY A 203 -9.30 9.88 -4.68
C GLY A 203 -8.73 8.70 -3.85
N THR A 204 -7.85 9.05 -2.92
CA THR A 204 -7.27 8.14 -1.92
C THR A 204 -7.34 8.75 -0.53
N LYS A 205 -6.77 8.07 0.45
CA LYS A 205 -6.56 8.58 1.81
C LYS A 205 -5.13 8.36 2.26
N VAL A 206 -4.62 9.30 3.02
CA VAL A 206 -3.36 9.19 3.74
C VAL A 206 -3.60 9.15 5.24
N LYS A 207 -2.66 8.59 5.98
CA LYS A 207 -2.59 8.64 7.44
C LYS A 207 -1.23 9.17 7.84
N VAL A 208 -1.17 9.76 9.04
CA VAL A 208 0.07 10.25 9.63
C VAL A 208 0.44 9.39 10.82
N ASP A 209 1.69 8.98 10.89
CA ASP A 209 2.30 8.35 12.06
C ASP A 209 3.29 9.32 12.70
N LEU A 210 3.21 9.49 14.02
CA LEU A 210 4.02 10.38 14.84
C LEU A 210 4.93 9.56 15.77
N PRO A 211 6.05 10.12 16.25
CA PRO A 211 6.97 9.47 17.20
C PRO A 211 6.33 8.89 18.44
#